data_bda916784a9c71a10c0300978000e568
#
_entry.id   bda916784a9c71a10c0300978000e568
#
_cell.length_a   1.000
_cell.length_b   1.000
_cell.length_c   1.000
_cell.angle_alpha   90.00
_cell.angle_beta   90.00
_cell.angle_gamma   90.00
#
_symmetry.space_group_name_H-M   'P 1'
#
loop_
_entity.id
_entity.type
_entity.pdbx_description
1 polymer ?
#
loop_
_entity_poly.entity_id
_entity_poly.type
_entity_poly.pdbx_seq_one_letter_code
_entity_poly.pdbx_strand_id
1 'polypeptide(L)'
;MPADPHYVSRDAFGGANGMARWAMLTLQRVRDIGFKGLGAWCNPAFHDLNVPMSQDLNLWTWVKDDSKRFYSPDWASMAEQAAKAQTLPLVNNRNLTGYFIDNELDWGDGFSGPSAYFDHLSANDPNRLQVISVIRSLWHSVGDFNAAWGTKLSDWKQIDQLPALPRDAESAYTLLGGVWLEHLAEDYFRTTTTLIRKYDPNHLVLGVRFKGYAPEEVVTASRDYTDAQSLNYYVGDAQLDSRMFSMMYQRSGQPIVISEYSFHSLDGRSGDRDTVGFNAQVPDQQARADGYRLMTTRLARVPYVVGADWFQWSDEPPSGRSPDGEDVNFGIVDIHDREYQQLADAVHDTTPLLDSLHSASSVDSQTDVWRESYAAMPLMHVPYLDKAPKLDGDLSDWTSQSELVGIHRDQTVGLDRRPVNTPNVYLGWTAKGLYMAMQVFDNQLTTAPATGWWWTRDNIEMWISTRPPSPDQETYDTDCHQFFFDPVLSPAIPNGVVGQWHREGDALTDNLIPAPGVNQVLKVLPDRYIVEMFIPAKALHGFDAAHQRALGFNIHIRDFQSAADFFWSSPKATQTQLRPDTWGLLYLDPPLNAGTVADLNLK
;
A
#
# COMPACT_ATOMS: atom_id res chain seq x y z
N MET A 1 -2.39 -13.48 14.03
CA MET A 1 -2.26 -14.45 15.13
C MET A 1 -3.00 -15.68 14.74
N PRO A 2 -2.53 -16.87 15.10
CA PRO A 2 -3.36 -18.03 14.96
C PRO A 2 -4.70 -17.75 15.60
N ALA A 3 -5.79 -18.33 15.05
CA ALA A 3 -7.09 -18.27 15.66
C ALA A 3 -6.90 -18.36 17.17
N ASP A 4 -7.21 -17.29 17.87
CA ASP A 4 -6.93 -17.23 19.30
C ASP A 4 -7.61 -18.44 19.94
N PRO A 5 -6.86 -19.36 20.53
CA PRO A 5 -7.46 -20.57 21.11
C PRO A 5 -8.48 -20.25 22.20
N HIS A 6 -8.63 -18.98 22.55
CA HIS A 6 -9.68 -18.52 23.46
C HIS A 6 -11.08 -18.58 22.84
N TYR A 7 -11.23 -18.59 21.51
CA TYR A 7 -12.56 -18.68 20.87
C TYR A 7 -13.07 -20.12 20.71
N VAL A 8 -12.15 -21.07 20.62
CA VAL A 8 -12.53 -22.47 20.67
C VAL A 8 -12.22 -22.92 22.08
N SER A 9 -13.23 -22.95 22.96
CA SER A 9 -12.96 -23.19 24.34
C SER A 9 -12.20 -24.51 24.48
N ARG A 10 -11.07 -24.45 25.17
CA ARG A 10 -10.24 -25.60 25.54
C ARG A 10 -11.08 -26.75 26.12
N ASP A 11 -12.18 -26.39 26.72
CA ASP A 11 -13.15 -27.31 27.34
C ASP A 11 -14.08 -27.96 26.32
N ALA A 12 -14.37 -27.31 25.19
CA ALA A 12 -15.20 -27.87 24.12
C ALA A 12 -14.54 -29.09 23.44
N PHE A 13 -13.20 -29.14 23.43
CA PHE A 13 -12.45 -30.25 22.83
C PHE A 13 -11.88 -31.27 23.84
N GLY A 14 -12.17 -31.15 25.13
CA GLY A 14 -11.88 -32.17 26.11
C GLY A 14 -10.50 -32.12 26.79
N GLY A 15 -10.17 -31.04 27.49
CA GLY A 15 -9.07 -31.01 28.46
C GLY A 15 -7.66 -30.92 27.88
N ALA A 16 -6.68 -31.58 28.45
CA ALA A 16 -5.26 -31.47 28.12
C ALA A 16 -4.90 -31.77 26.65
N ASN A 17 -5.70 -32.57 25.96
CA ASN A 17 -5.54 -32.90 24.54
C ASN A 17 -6.41 -32.02 23.61
N GLY A 18 -7.09 -31.03 24.14
CA GLY A 18 -8.03 -30.19 23.40
C GLY A 18 -7.40 -29.51 22.18
N MET A 19 -6.22 -28.94 22.34
CA MET A 19 -5.51 -28.26 21.24
C MET A 19 -5.11 -29.21 20.10
N ALA A 20 -4.59 -30.40 20.42
CA ALA A 20 -4.24 -31.39 19.41
C ALA A 20 -5.49 -31.89 18.65
N ARG A 21 -6.60 -32.12 19.36
CA ARG A 21 -7.85 -32.49 18.73
C ARG A 21 -8.44 -31.39 17.86
N TRP A 22 -8.41 -30.15 18.34
CA TRP A 22 -8.82 -29.00 17.56
C TRP A 22 -7.98 -28.87 16.28
N ALA A 23 -6.65 -28.95 16.37
CA ALA A 23 -5.76 -28.86 15.22
C ALA A 23 -6.06 -29.96 14.18
N MET A 24 -6.31 -31.21 14.62
CA MET A 24 -6.67 -32.31 13.72
C MET A 24 -8.01 -32.05 13.01
N LEU A 25 -9.03 -31.60 13.73
CA LEU A 25 -10.35 -31.33 13.16
C LEU A 25 -10.31 -30.11 12.21
N THR A 26 -9.58 -29.06 12.59
CA THR A 26 -9.38 -27.89 11.75
C THR A 26 -8.62 -28.26 10.48
N LEU A 27 -7.55 -29.06 10.59
CA LEU A 27 -6.80 -29.52 9.42
C LEU A 27 -7.66 -30.37 8.47
N GLN A 28 -8.55 -31.19 9.01
CA GLN A 28 -9.49 -31.95 8.18
C GLN A 28 -10.39 -31.00 7.39
N ARG A 29 -10.95 -29.97 8.02
CA ARG A 29 -11.79 -28.96 7.35
C ARG A 29 -11.01 -28.14 6.34
N VAL A 30 -9.78 -27.70 6.66
CA VAL A 30 -8.88 -27.02 5.73
C VAL A 30 -8.71 -27.81 4.43
N ARG A 31 -8.52 -29.14 4.55
CA ARG A 31 -8.41 -30.05 3.40
C ARG A 31 -9.73 -30.25 2.66
N ASP A 32 -10.83 -30.41 3.41
CA ASP A 32 -12.17 -30.61 2.83
C ASP A 32 -12.62 -29.38 2.04
N ILE A 33 -12.26 -28.18 2.51
CA ILE A 33 -12.50 -26.90 1.80
C ILE A 33 -11.60 -26.80 0.55
N GLY A 34 -10.40 -27.40 0.57
CA GLY A 34 -9.52 -27.46 -0.59
C GLY A 34 -8.15 -26.79 -0.45
N PHE A 35 -7.83 -26.20 0.71
CA PHE A 35 -6.50 -25.65 0.94
C PHE A 35 -5.44 -26.75 1.04
N LYS A 36 -4.23 -26.47 0.52
CA LYS A 36 -3.14 -27.46 0.43
C LYS A 36 -2.10 -27.33 1.52
N GLY A 37 -2.06 -26.19 2.24
CA GLY A 37 -1.05 -25.88 3.24
C GLY A 37 -1.54 -24.87 4.26
N LEU A 38 -0.66 -24.54 5.19
CA LEU A 38 -0.86 -23.53 6.23
C LEU A 38 0.18 -22.42 6.07
N GLY A 39 -0.26 -21.18 6.16
CA GLY A 39 0.59 -19.99 6.05
C GLY A 39 1.41 -19.70 7.31
N ALA A 40 2.08 -18.57 7.29
CA ALA A 40 3.09 -18.14 8.25
C ALA A 40 2.68 -18.12 9.73
N TRP A 41 1.41 -17.87 9.99
CA TRP A 41 0.87 -17.71 11.35
C TRP A 41 0.23 -19.00 11.91
N CYS A 42 0.66 -20.16 11.44
CA CYS A 42 0.06 -21.40 11.91
C CYS A 42 0.39 -21.67 13.39
N ASN A 43 -0.62 -22.21 14.10
CA ASN A 43 -0.46 -22.55 15.51
C ASN A 43 0.52 -23.73 15.67
N PRO A 44 1.43 -23.72 16.67
CA PRO A 44 2.36 -24.83 16.91
C PRO A 44 1.70 -26.22 17.06
N ALA A 45 0.42 -26.30 17.38
CA ALA A 45 -0.32 -27.56 17.42
C ALA A 45 -0.40 -28.29 16.07
N PHE A 46 -0.12 -27.58 14.96
CA PHE A 46 -0.08 -28.16 13.61
C PHE A 46 1.31 -28.68 13.21
N HIS A 47 2.39 -28.35 13.95
CA HIS A 47 3.76 -28.66 13.55
C HIS A 47 4.02 -30.16 13.40
N ASP A 48 3.35 -31.00 14.19
CA ASP A 48 3.47 -32.46 14.14
C ASP A 48 2.47 -33.10 13.18
N LEU A 49 1.62 -32.33 12.51
CA LEU A 49 0.64 -32.84 11.56
C LEU A 49 1.24 -32.87 10.14
N ASN A 50 0.82 -33.84 9.35
CA ASN A 50 1.31 -34.01 7.97
C ASN A 50 0.62 -32.97 7.04
N VAL A 51 1.05 -31.74 7.06
CA VAL A 51 0.56 -30.63 6.22
C VAL A 51 1.71 -29.70 5.87
N PRO A 52 1.88 -29.30 4.60
CA PRO A 52 2.84 -28.27 4.22
C PRO A 52 2.56 -26.98 5.00
N MET A 53 3.59 -26.31 5.49
CA MET A 53 3.45 -25.06 6.21
C MET A 53 4.66 -24.15 6.02
N SER A 54 4.48 -22.88 6.29
CA SER A 54 5.53 -21.88 6.44
C SER A 54 5.51 -21.30 7.85
N GLN A 55 6.60 -20.65 8.26
CA GLN A 55 6.73 -20.04 9.59
C GLN A 55 7.33 -18.64 9.46
N ASP A 56 6.76 -17.67 10.15
CA ASP A 56 7.34 -16.34 10.29
C ASP A 56 8.19 -16.26 11.57
N LEU A 57 9.39 -15.70 11.45
CA LEU A 57 10.34 -15.61 12.55
C LEU A 57 10.29 -14.27 13.27
N ASN A 58 9.89 -13.20 12.58
CA ASN A 58 9.83 -11.82 13.12
C ASN A 58 11.15 -11.39 13.79
N LEU A 59 12.28 -11.62 13.14
CA LEU A 59 13.60 -11.41 13.76
C LEU A 59 13.87 -9.96 14.13
N TRP A 60 13.48 -9.01 13.27
CA TRP A 60 13.62 -7.60 13.59
C TRP A 60 12.52 -7.12 14.55
N THR A 61 11.29 -7.56 14.34
CA THR A 61 10.16 -7.16 15.17
C THR A 61 10.34 -7.60 16.62
N TRP A 62 10.92 -8.76 16.89
CA TRP A 62 11.22 -9.22 18.25
C TRP A 62 12.30 -8.40 18.94
N VAL A 63 13.15 -7.74 18.15
CA VAL A 63 14.23 -6.86 18.65
C VAL A 63 13.78 -5.40 18.66
N LYS A 64 12.58 -5.10 18.17
CA LYS A 64 12.04 -3.74 18.00
C LYS A 64 11.84 -3.05 19.35
N ASP A 65 12.88 -2.42 19.78
CA ASP A 65 12.91 -1.37 20.78
C ASP A 65 13.50 -0.15 20.05
N ASP A 66 12.92 1.02 20.16
CA ASP A 66 13.39 2.25 19.48
C ASP A 66 14.87 2.56 19.79
N SER A 67 15.39 2.01 20.90
CA SER A 67 16.81 2.06 21.25
C SER A 67 17.69 1.03 20.50
N LYS A 68 17.11 0.08 19.76
CA LYS A 68 17.81 -1.05 19.17
C LYS A 68 17.68 -1.09 17.64
N ARG A 69 18.27 -0.10 16.99
CA ARG A 69 18.43 -0.06 15.54
C ARG A 69 19.32 -1.22 15.07
N PHE A 70 19.24 -1.55 13.81
CA PHE A 70 19.90 -2.71 13.20
C PHE A 70 21.41 -2.82 13.54
N TYR A 71 22.16 -1.71 13.54
CA TYR A 71 23.57 -1.71 13.86
C TYR A 71 23.89 -1.55 15.36
N SER A 72 22.89 -1.58 16.22
CA SER A 72 23.11 -1.54 17.66
C SER A 72 23.80 -2.83 18.13
N PRO A 73 24.74 -2.77 19.09
CA PRO A 73 25.53 -3.93 19.49
C PRO A 73 24.74 -5.14 19.94
N ASP A 74 23.57 -4.91 20.56
CA ASP A 74 22.74 -5.98 21.10
C ASP A 74 21.82 -6.62 20.03
N TRP A 75 21.58 -5.93 18.91
CA TRP A 75 20.62 -6.39 17.91
C TRP A 75 20.97 -7.77 17.36
N ALA A 76 22.20 -7.93 16.87
CA ALA A 76 22.64 -9.20 16.28
C ALA A 76 22.57 -10.39 17.26
N SER A 77 22.89 -10.13 18.55
CA SER A 77 22.79 -11.16 19.60
C SER A 77 21.34 -11.57 19.87
N MET A 78 20.43 -10.62 19.88
CA MET A 78 18.99 -10.89 20.11
C MET A 78 18.37 -11.60 18.89
N ALA A 79 18.71 -11.15 17.67
CA ALA A 79 18.27 -11.79 16.43
C ALA A 79 18.78 -13.25 16.35
N GLU A 80 20.04 -13.51 16.75
CA GLU A 80 20.59 -14.86 16.82
C GLU A 80 19.83 -15.74 17.82
N GLN A 81 19.53 -15.22 19.00
CA GLN A 81 18.75 -15.96 20.01
C GLN A 81 17.35 -16.30 19.49
N ALA A 82 16.67 -15.33 18.85
CA ALA A 82 15.37 -15.51 18.25
C ALA A 82 15.39 -16.55 17.11
N ALA A 83 16.33 -16.40 16.18
CA ALA A 83 16.51 -17.36 15.09
C ALA A 83 16.73 -18.78 15.63
N LYS A 84 17.68 -18.96 16.55
CA LYS A 84 17.95 -20.25 17.17
C LYS A 84 16.74 -20.88 17.86
N ALA A 85 16.01 -20.07 18.65
CA ALA A 85 14.87 -20.56 19.42
C ALA A 85 13.72 -21.03 18.52
N GLN A 86 13.54 -20.39 17.36
CA GLN A 86 12.41 -20.66 16.48
C GLN A 86 12.73 -21.69 15.38
N THR A 87 13.95 -21.72 14.85
CA THR A 87 14.30 -22.62 13.73
C THR A 87 14.77 -23.99 14.21
N LEU A 88 15.56 -24.06 15.30
CA LEU A 88 16.13 -25.32 15.78
C LEU A 88 15.08 -26.39 16.11
N PRO A 89 13.92 -26.09 16.69
CA PRO A 89 12.86 -27.08 16.90
C PRO A 89 12.28 -27.64 15.60
N LEU A 90 12.36 -26.91 14.49
CA LEU A 90 11.75 -27.24 13.21
C LEU A 90 12.73 -27.79 12.16
N VAL A 91 14.02 -27.81 12.44
CA VAL A 91 15.09 -28.18 11.48
C VAL A 91 14.91 -29.54 10.80
N ASN A 92 14.21 -30.47 11.44
CA ASN A 92 13.91 -31.80 10.90
C ASN A 92 12.44 -31.95 10.47
N ASN A 93 11.66 -30.88 10.48
CA ASN A 93 10.26 -30.95 10.11
C ASN A 93 10.09 -30.98 8.59
N ARG A 94 9.79 -32.13 8.02
CA ARG A 94 9.67 -32.35 6.58
C ARG A 94 8.46 -31.66 5.94
N ASN A 95 7.54 -31.15 6.73
CA ASN A 95 6.36 -30.44 6.27
C ASN A 95 6.60 -28.92 6.22
N LEU A 96 7.66 -28.42 6.84
CA LEU A 96 8.02 -27.01 6.74
C LEU A 96 8.61 -26.72 5.36
N THR A 97 8.02 -25.79 4.65
CA THR A 97 8.51 -25.30 3.36
C THR A 97 9.67 -24.33 3.57
N GLY A 98 9.50 -23.41 4.51
CA GLY A 98 10.52 -22.40 4.80
C GLY A 98 10.07 -21.37 5.81
N TYR A 99 10.94 -20.38 6.00
CA TYR A 99 10.78 -19.30 6.95
C TYR A 99 10.62 -17.97 6.22
N PHE A 100 9.65 -17.17 6.63
CA PHE A 100 9.69 -15.72 6.42
C PHE A 100 10.54 -15.11 7.52
N ILE A 101 11.34 -14.09 7.18
CA ILE A 101 12.30 -13.48 8.11
C ILE A 101 11.57 -12.56 9.08
N ASP A 102 10.68 -11.73 8.54
CA ASP A 102 9.89 -10.74 9.25
C ASP A 102 8.58 -10.45 8.51
N ASN A 103 7.68 -9.71 9.16
CA ASN A 103 6.41 -9.28 8.60
C ASN A 103 6.30 -7.77 8.52
N GLU A 104 6.03 -7.27 7.31
CA GLU A 104 5.63 -5.89 7.05
C GLU A 104 6.56 -4.83 7.65
N LEU A 105 7.86 -5.04 7.52
CA LEU A 105 8.83 -4.03 7.91
C LEU A 105 8.62 -2.74 7.12
N ASP A 106 8.78 -1.62 7.80
CA ASP A 106 8.75 -0.29 7.18
C ASP A 106 10.09 -0.01 6.47
N TRP A 107 10.10 -0.20 5.15
CA TRP A 107 11.21 0.09 4.26
C TRP A 107 11.07 1.49 3.67
N GLY A 108 11.11 2.52 4.51
CA GLY A 108 10.92 3.91 4.08
C GLY A 108 11.65 4.92 4.95
N ASP A 109 11.33 6.19 4.76
CA ASP A 109 11.96 7.31 5.47
C ASP A 109 11.72 7.29 6.99
N GLY A 110 10.69 6.61 7.46
CA GLY A 110 10.37 6.53 8.87
C GLY A 110 11.41 5.74 9.66
N PHE A 111 11.20 4.44 9.76
CA PHE A 111 12.01 3.56 10.60
C PHE A 111 13.35 3.16 9.97
N SER A 112 13.41 2.97 8.66
CA SER A 112 14.61 2.51 7.92
C SER A 112 15.33 3.62 7.15
N GLY A 113 14.80 4.83 7.10
CA GLY A 113 15.42 5.95 6.41
C GLY A 113 16.73 6.44 7.05
N PRO A 114 17.59 7.16 6.29
CA PRO A 114 18.90 7.58 6.77
C PRO A 114 18.82 8.47 8.01
N SER A 115 17.75 9.24 8.16
CA SER A 115 17.54 10.09 9.33
C SER A 115 17.31 9.31 10.61
N ALA A 116 16.60 8.19 10.55
CA ALA A 116 16.40 7.32 11.72
C ALA A 116 17.73 6.77 12.25
N TYR A 117 18.74 6.69 11.40
CA TYR A 117 20.07 6.18 11.71
C TYR A 117 21.14 7.26 11.86
N PHE A 118 20.79 8.53 11.69
CA PHE A 118 21.73 9.64 11.79
C PHE A 118 21.32 10.69 12.83
N ASP A 119 20.06 11.16 12.78
CA ASP A 119 19.61 12.34 13.50
C ASP A 119 19.62 12.09 15.02
N HIS A 120 20.15 13.05 15.75
CA HIS A 120 20.22 13.06 17.22
C HIS A 120 21.00 11.90 17.87
N LEU A 121 21.67 11.06 17.07
CA LEU A 121 22.58 10.03 17.57
C LEU A 121 23.94 10.63 17.90
N SER A 122 24.65 10.00 18.83
CA SER A 122 26.03 10.42 19.18
C SER A 122 26.99 10.22 18.02
N ALA A 123 28.07 11.00 17.97
CA ALA A 123 29.07 10.91 16.90
C ALA A 123 29.70 9.51 16.73
N ASN A 124 29.75 8.73 17.81
CA ASN A 124 30.32 7.38 17.82
C ASN A 124 29.24 6.28 17.77
N ASP A 125 27.98 6.63 17.55
CA ASP A 125 26.91 5.65 17.45
C ASP A 125 27.13 4.76 16.21
N PRO A 126 27.11 3.42 16.35
CA PRO A 126 27.33 2.51 15.22
C PRO A 126 26.37 2.75 14.05
N ASN A 127 25.12 3.06 14.34
CA ASN A 127 24.09 3.35 13.31
C ASN A 127 24.45 4.61 12.53
N ARG A 128 24.83 5.68 13.23
CA ARG A 128 25.27 6.93 12.62
C ARG A 128 26.50 6.77 11.74
N LEU A 129 27.47 6.00 12.21
CA LEU A 129 28.72 5.74 11.48
C LEU A 129 28.45 5.03 10.14
N GLN A 130 27.45 4.17 10.07
CA GLN A 130 27.05 3.53 8.80
C GLN A 130 26.50 4.56 7.80
N VAL A 131 25.61 5.44 8.22
CA VAL A 131 25.10 6.52 7.35
C VAL A 131 26.25 7.41 6.87
N ILE A 132 27.17 7.78 7.76
CA ILE A 132 28.36 8.56 7.38
C ILE A 132 29.23 7.80 6.35
N SER A 133 29.35 6.49 6.48
CA SER A 133 30.05 5.66 5.50
C SER A 133 29.43 5.73 4.11
N VAL A 134 28.09 5.63 4.02
CA VAL A 134 27.36 5.78 2.76
C VAL A 134 27.48 7.20 2.21
N ILE A 135 27.35 8.23 3.05
CA ILE A 135 27.57 9.62 2.64
C ILE A 135 28.95 9.80 2.00
N ARG A 136 30.02 9.25 2.60
CA ARG A 136 31.38 9.35 2.07
C ARG A 136 31.58 8.57 0.77
N SER A 137 30.81 7.52 0.52
CA SER A 137 30.85 6.81 -0.75
C SER A 137 30.18 7.59 -1.89
N LEU A 138 29.15 8.39 -1.58
CA LEU A 138 28.44 9.24 -2.54
C LEU A 138 29.18 10.55 -2.83
N TRP A 139 29.70 11.20 -1.81
CA TRP A 139 30.44 12.47 -1.94
C TRP A 139 31.88 12.28 -1.50
N HIS A 140 32.79 12.24 -2.49
CA HIS A 140 34.20 11.90 -2.24
C HIS A 140 34.98 13.00 -1.54
N SER A 141 34.47 14.23 -1.56
CA SER A 141 35.06 15.37 -0.85
C SER A 141 34.05 16.14 -0.02
N VAL A 142 34.55 16.84 1.01
CA VAL A 142 33.73 17.78 1.79
C VAL A 142 33.14 18.90 0.91
N GLY A 143 33.85 19.27 -0.16
CA GLY A 143 33.37 20.25 -1.14
C GLY A 143 32.16 19.74 -1.90
N ASP A 144 32.19 18.50 -2.37
CA ASP A 144 31.07 17.87 -3.07
C ASP A 144 29.86 17.73 -2.13
N PHE A 145 30.08 17.30 -0.89
CA PHE A 145 29.05 17.24 0.13
C PHE A 145 28.42 18.62 0.39
N ASN A 146 29.26 19.64 0.60
CA ASN A 146 28.77 21.01 0.82
C ASN A 146 27.94 21.53 -0.36
N ALA A 147 28.38 21.25 -1.59
CA ALA A 147 27.66 21.67 -2.79
C ALA A 147 26.30 20.98 -2.91
N ALA A 148 26.21 19.69 -2.60
CA ALA A 148 24.97 18.92 -2.67
C ALA A 148 23.99 19.24 -1.54
N TRP A 149 24.51 19.50 -0.33
CA TRP A 149 23.70 19.66 0.88
C TRP A 149 23.53 21.11 1.37
N GLY A 150 24.06 22.10 0.63
CA GLY A 150 23.99 23.50 1.03
C GLY A 150 24.77 23.83 2.30
N THR A 151 25.69 22.96 2.74
CA THR A 151 26.46 23.12 3.98
C THR A 151 27.79 23.87 3.75
N LYS A 152 28.51 24.17 4.84
CA LYS A 152 29.80 24.88 4.81
C LYS A 152 30.81 24.21 5.75
N LEU A 153 30.89 22.89 5.72
CA LEU A 153 31.84 22.15 6.53
C LEU A 153 33.26 22.39 6.01
N SER A 154 34.23 22.53 6.91
CA SER A 154 35.64 22.72 6.52
C SER A 154 36.38 21.39 6.38
N ASP A 155 35.95 20.35 7.06
CA ASP A 155 36.46 18.99 6.96
C ASP A 155 35.40 17.94 7.32
N TRP A 156 35.67 16.67 7.01
CA TRP A 156 34.77 15.56 7.27
C TRP A 156 34.44 15.31 8.75
N LYS A 157 35.28 15.76 9.69
CA LYS A 157 35.00 15.58 11.13
C LYS A 157 33.84 16.43 11.59
N GLN A 158 33.52 17.50 10.87
CA GLN A 158 32.39 18.34 11.23
C GLN A 158 31.04 17.69 10.90
N ILE A 159 31.00 16.66 10.06
CA ILE A 159 29.76 15.89 9.85
C ILE A 159 29.31 15.20 11.16
N ASP A 160 30.27 14.82 12.01
CA ASP A 160 29.99 14.20 13.30
C ASP A 160 29.27 15.17 14.28
N GLN A 161 29.36 16.48 14.01
CA GLN A 161 28.77 17.54 14.82
C GLN A 161 27.39 17.99 14.32
N LEU A 162 26.95 17.54 13.13
CA LEU A 162 25.61 17.86 12.63
C LEU A 162 24.55 17.19 13.52
N PRO A 163 23.58 17.91 14.07
CA PRO A 163 22.53 17.31 14.90
C PRO A 163 21.58 16.42 14.06
N ALA A 164 21.39 16.78 12.79
CA ALA A 164 20.51 16.10 11.84
C ALA A 164 20.99 16.35 10.41
N LEU A 165 20.54 15.51 9.48
CA LEU A 165 20.74 15.73 8.04
C LEU A 165 19.91 16.95 7.59
N PRO A 166 20.46 17.84 6.75
CA PRO A 166 19.69 18.96 6.20
C PRO A 166 18.49 18.46 5.37
N ARG A 167 17.31 19.03 5.60
CA ARG A 167 16.06 18.61 4.93
C ARG A 167 15.72 19.43 3.69
N ASP A 168 16.38 20.55 3.49
CA ASP A 168 16.23 21.46 2.36
C ASP A 168 17.03 21.04 1.10
N ALA A 169 17.88 20.01 1.24
CA ALA A 169 18.65 19.43 0.15
C ALA A 169 17.95 18.19 -0.43
N GLU A 170 16.75 18.35 -0.96
CA GLU A 170 15.86 17.25 -1.37
C GLU A 170 16.52 16.22 -2.30
N SER A 171 17.19 16.68 -3.37
CA SER A 171 17.86 15.78 -4.32
C SER A 171 19.00 14.97 -3.67
N ALA A 172 19.78 15.58 -2.78
CA ALA A 172 20.85 14.90 -2.07
C ALA A 172 20.28 13.90 -1.04
N TYR A 173 19.19 14.29 -0.37
CA TYR A 173 18.50 13.43 0.58
C TYR A 173 17.87 12.20 -0.09
N THR A 174 17.21 12.38 -1.23
CA THR A 174 16.61 11.31 -2.04
C THR A 174 17.69 10.34 -2.54
N LEU A 175 18.79 10.85 -3.07
CA LEU A 175 19.93 10.02 -3.51
C LEU A 175 20.52 9.22 -2.34
N LEU A 176 20.74 9.87 -1.19
CA LEU A 176 21.20 9.18 0.01
C LEU A 176 20.20 8.12 0.45
N GLY A 177 18.90 8.42 0.42
CA GLY A 177 17.82 7.53 0.82
C GLY A 177 17.83 6.21 0.07
N GLY A 178 17.89 6.24 -1.25
CA GLY A 178 17.94 5.04 -2.09
C GLY A 178 19.19 4.18 -1.83
N VAL A 179 20.38 4.81 -1.88
CA VAL A 179 21.66 4.09 -1.63
C VAL A 179 21.75 3.57 -0.20
N TRP A 180 21.26 4.33 0.76
CA TRP A 180 21.19 3.89 2.15
C TRP A 180 20.26 2.71 2.34
N LEU A 181 19.08 2.75 1.72
CA LEU A 181 18.08 1.69 1.83
C LEU A 181 18.62 0.37 1.28
N GLU A 182 19.29 0.40 0.11
CA GLU A 182 19.94 -0.77 -0.46
C GLU A 182 21.04 -1.32 0.47
N HIS A 183 21.89 -0.43 1.01
CA HIS A 183 22.96 -0.82 1.94
C HIS A 183 22.41 -1.46 3.23
N LEU A 184 21.39 -0.84 3.86
CA LEU A 184 20.75 -1.37 5.04
C LEU A 184 20.10 -2.73 4.77
N ALA A 185 19.39 -2.84 3.64
CA ALA A 185 18.72 -4.06 3.24
C ALA A 185 19.71 -5.21 2.97
N GLU A 186 20.82 -4.93 2.28
CA GLU A 186 21.86 -5.94 2.03
C GLU A 186 22.42 -6.48 3.35
N ASP A 187 22.78 -5.59 4.27
CA ASP A 187 23.30 -5.99 5.59
C ASP A 187 22.27 -6.78 6.40
N TYR A 188 21.00 -6.37 6.32
CA TYR A 188 19.90 -7.05 6.98
C TYR A 188 19.71 -8.47 6.43
N PHE A 189 19.57 -8.63 5.11
CA PHE A 189 19.36 -9.96 4.50
C PHE A 189 20.56 -10.87 4.73
N ARG A 190 21.77 -10.36 4.53
CA ARG A 190 23.00 -11.11 4.78
C ARG A 190 23.07 -11.61 6.23
N THR A 191 22.76 -10.78 7.20
CA THR A 191 22.82 -11.13 8.62
C THR A 191 21.73 -12.12 9.00
N THR A 192 20.48 -11.82 8.70
CA THR A 192 19.34 -12.64 9.11
C THR A 192 19.35 -14.01 8.45
N THR A 193 19.62 -14.09 7.16
CA THR A 193 19.69 -15.39 6.45
C THR A 193 20.87 -16.22 6.90
N THR A 194 22.00 -15.60 7.24
CA THR A 194 23.14 -16.30 7.84
C THR A 194 22.76 -16.92 9.18
N LEU A 195 22.04 -16.17 10.02
CA LEU A 195 21.56 -16.68 11.31
C LEU A 195 20.56 -17.83 11.15
N ILE A 196 19.61 -17.70 10.23
CA ILE A 196 18.63 -18.76 9.94
C ILE A 196 19.37 -20.03 9.49
N ARG A 197 20.19 -19.93 8.43
CA ARG A 197 20.91 -21.07 7.84
C ARG A 197 21.95 -21.69 8.78
N LYS A 198 22.41 -20.95 9.78
CA LYS A 198 23.30 -21.47 10.84
C LYS A 198 22.60 -22.55 11.69
N TYR A 199 21.32 -22.39 11.96
CA TYR A 199 20.52 -23.29 12.81
C TYR A 199 19.61 -24.22 12.03
N ASP A 200 19.21 -23.80 10.81
CA ASP A 200 18.45 -24.62 9.89
C ASP A 200 18.93 -24.44 8.44
N PRO A 201 19.82 -25.32 7.97
CA PRO A 201 20.31 -25.29 6.59
C PRO A 201 19.35 -26.03 5.61
N ASN A 202 18.25 -26.59 6.06
CA ASN A 202 17.43 -27.51 5.28
C ASN A 202 16.23 -26.83 4.61
N HIS A 203 15.71 -25.76 5.21
CA HIS A 203 14.48 -25.09 4.76
C HIS A 203 14.75 -23.78 4.03
N LEU A 204 13.80 -23.38 3.19
CA LEU A 204 13.91 -22.16 2.38
C LEU A 204 13.78 -20.91 3.25
N VAL A 205 14.35 -19.80 2.76
CA VAL A 205 14.13 -18.46 3.29
C VAL A 205 13.24 -17.70 2.30
N LEU A 206 12.02 -17.43 2.69
CA LEU A 206 10.92 -17.01 1.82
C LEU A 206 10.74 -15.48 1.71
N GLY A 207 11.71 -14.69 2.20
CA GLY A 207 11.63 -13.22 2.15
C GLY A 207 11.03 -12.60 3.41
N VAL A 208 10.51 -11.38 3.29
CA VAL A 208 10.14 -10.48 4.41
C VAL A 208 8.67 -10.05 4.41
N ARG A 209 7.81 -10.66 3.61
CA ARG A 209 6.37 -10.36 3.57
C ARG A 209 6.11 -8.85 3.42
N PHE A 210 6.56 -8.29 2.30
CA PHE A 210 6.42 -6.86 2.02
C PHE A 210 4.98 -6.36 2.20
N LYS A 211 4.80 -5.19 2.78
CA LYS A 211 3.50 -4.58 3.03
C LYS A 211 2.94 -3.88 1.79
N GLY A 212 2.23 -4.60 0.96
CA GLY A 212 1.54 -4.07 -0.23
C GLY A 212 2.46 -3.53 -1.33
N TYR A 213 3.68 -3.13 -0.98
CA TYR A 213 4.69 -2.60 -1.90
C TYR A 213 6.08 -3.11 -1.52
N ALA A 214 6.86 -3.46 -2.53
CA ALA A 214 8.24 -3.91 -2.39
C ALA A 214 9.20 -2.86 -3.00
N PRO A 215 9.97 -2.11 -2.19
CA PRO A 215 10.96 -1.17 -2.72
C PRO A 215 12.00 -1.88 -3.58
N GLU A 216 12.33 -1.30 -4.74
CA GLU A 216 13.25 -1.90 -5.72
C GLU A 216 14.63 -2.15 -5.12
N GLU A 217 15.13 -1.22 -4.31
CA GLU A 217 16.40 -1.30 -3.60
C GLU A 217 16.45 -2.51 -2.68
N VAL A 218 15.36 -2.75 -1.94
CA VAL A 218 15.26 -3.86 -0.98
C VAL A 218 15.14 -5.21 -1.69
N VAL A 219 14.35 -5.27 -2.76
CA VAL A 219 14.23 -6.47 -3.60
C VAL A 219 15.58 -6.80 -4.23
N THR A 220 16.28 -5.81 -4.75
CA THR A 220 17.62 -5.98 -5.34
C THR A 220 18.62 -6.51 -4.32
N ALA A 221 18.64 -5.95 -3.13
CA ALA A 221 19.53 -6.36 -2.03
C ALA A 221 19.24 -7.79 -1.53
N SER A 222 18.00 -8.24 -1.60
CA SER A 222 17.59 -9.56 -1.06
C SER A 222 17.97 -10.75 -1.94
N ARG A 223 18.18 -10.54 -3.25
CA ARG A 223 18.22 -11.59 -4.27
C ARG A 223 19.27 -12.69 -4.02
N ASP A 224 20.43 -12.34 -3.43
CA ASP A 224 21.53 -13.28 -3.22
C ASP A 224 21.42 -14.01 -1.86
N TYR A 225 20.41 -13.68 -1.07
CA TYR A 225 20.23 -14.15 0.31
C TYR A 225 18.97 -14.98 0.52
N THR A 226 17.86 -14.62 -0.13
CA THR A 226 16.57 -15.33 -0.01
C THR A 226 16.39 -16.35 -1.13
N ASP A 227 15.43 -17.27 -0.96
CA ASP A 227 15.08 -18.29 -1.95
C ASP A 227 13.79 -17.94 -2.70
N ALA A 228 13.01 -16.99 -2.17
CA ALA A 228 11.82 -16.42 -2.77
C ALA A 228 11.61 -14.98 -2.30
N GLN A 229 10.79 -14.24 -3.02
CA GLN A 229 10.20 -12.97 -2.58
C GLN A 229 8.82 -13.21 -2.00
N SER A 230 8.42 -12.43 -1.02
CA SER A 230 7.09 -12.56 -0.42
C SER A 230 6.40 -11.20 -0.22
N LEU A 231 5.09 -11.19 -0.43
CA LEU A 231 4.29 -9.97 -0.46
C LEU A 231 2.94 -10.21 0.21
N ASN A 232 2.56 -9.36 1.16
CA ASN A 232 1.20 -9.25 1.67
C ASN A 232 0.46 -8.29 0.74
N TYR A 233 -0.54 -8.79 0.00
CA TYR A 233 -1.13 -8.06 -1.11
C TYR A 233 -2.65 -7.99 -1.00
N TYR A 234 -3.15 -6.88 -0.46
CA TYR A 234 -4.56 -6.63 -0.24
C TYR A 234 -5.10 -5.59 -1.23
N VAL A 235 -5.95 -6.02 -2.15
CA VAL A 235 -6.61 -5.16 -3.13
C VAL A 235 -8.06 -5.62 -3.33
N GLY A 236 -9.03 -4.70 -3.18
CA GLY A 236 -10.46 -5.02 -3.17
C GLY A 236 -11.04 -5.48 -4.50
N ASP A 237 -10.36 -5.20 -5.59
CA ASP A 237 -10.77 -5.51 -6.97
C ASP A 237 -9.99 -6.66 -7.61
N ALA A 238 -9.14 -7.32 -6.83
CA ALA A 238 -8.25 -8.39 -7.29
C ALA A 238 -7.32 -7.97 -8.45
N GLN A 239 -7.00 -6.69 -8.60
CA GLN A 239 -6.04 -6.21 -9.59
C GLN A 239 -4.62 -6.61 -9.20
N LEU A 240 -3.80 -6.95 -10.19
CA LEU A 240 -2.38 -7.20 -9.98
C LEU A 240 -1.56 -6.05 -10.58
N ASP A 241 -0.71 -5.45 -9.75
CA ASP A 241 0.22 -4.41 -10.19
C ASP A 241 1.33 -4.99 -11.06
N SER A 242 1.15 -4.88 -12.37
CA SER A 242 2.05 -5.46 -13.38
C SER A 242 3.50 -5.01 -13.20
N ARG A 243 3.72 -3.74 -12.84
CA ARG A 243 5.07 -3.20 -12.67
C ARG A 243 5.75 -3.76 -11.42
N MET A 244 5.07 -3.74 -10.29
CA MET A 244 5.63 -4.24 -9.04
C MET A 244 5.97 -5.74 -9.15
N PHE A 245 5.05 -6.56 -9.65
CA PHE A 245 5.29 -7.99 -9.85
C PHE A 245 6.45 -8.25 -10.83
N SER A 246 6.47 -7.52 -11.96
CA SER A 246 7.55 -7.64 -12.94
C SER A 246 8.89 -7.16 -12.37
N MET A 247 8.93 -6.04 -11.66
CA MET A 247 10.11 -5.51 -11.01
C MET A 247 10.66 -6.49 -9.97
N MET A 248 9.80 -7.00 -9.09
CA MET A 248 10.22 -8.00 -8.09
C MET A 248 10.91 -9.20 -8.73
N TYR A 249 10.30 -9.77 -9.79
CA TYR A 249 10.89 -10.89 -10.49
C TYR A 249 12.17 -10.51 -11.26
N GLN A 250 12.17 -9.40 -11.98
CA GLN A 250 13.34 -8.97 -12.78
C GLN A 250 14.55 -8.63 -11.91
N ARG A 251 14.35 -8.02 -10.74
CA ARG A 251 15.44 -7.64 -9.83
C ARG A 251 15.97 -8.81 -9.02
N SER A 252 15.10 -9.69 -8.57
CA SER A 252 15.50 -10.83 -7.75
C SER A 252 15.84 -12.10 -8.56
N GLY A 253 15.19 -12.32 -9.69
CA GLY A 253 15.22 -13.60 -10.41
C GLY A 253 14.55 -14.74 -9.65
N GLN A 254 13.78 -14.45 -8.59
CA GLN A 254 13.23 -15.43 -7.66
C GLN A 254 11.70 -15.55 -7.81
N PRO A 255 11.13 -16.71 -7.46
CA PRO A 255 9.68 -16.86 -7.40
C PRO A 255 9.08 -15.95 -6.33
N ILE A 256 7.79 -15.60 -6.53
CA ILE A 256 7.03 -14.75 -5.61
C ILE A 256 5.96 -15.60 -4.90
N VAL A 257 5.85 -15.42 -3.59
CA VAL A 257 4.78 -15.95 -2.74
C VAL A 257 3.92 -14.77 -2.28
N ILE A 258 2.62 -14.82 -2.52
CA ILE A 258 1.68 -13.92 -1.88
C ILE A 258 1.43 -14.46 -0.49
N SER A 259 2.12 -13.90 0.48
CA SER A 259 2.18 -14.41 1.85
C SER A 259 0.98 -14.02 2.70
N GLU A 260 0.20 -13.04 2.24
CA GLU A 260 -1.15 -12.73 2.71
C GLU A 260 -1.96 -12.07 1.62
N TYR A 261 -3.22 -12.46 1.50
CA TYR A 261 -4.27 -11.72 0.82
C TYR A 261 -5.63 -12.15 1.38
N SER A 262 -6.61 -11.28 1.30
CA SER A 262 -7.96 -11.57 1.75
C SER A 262 -8.95 -10.57 1.17
N PHE A 263 -10.24 -10.84 1.39
CA PHE A 263 -11.33 -9.90 1.20
C PHE A 263 -12.22 -9.96 2.44
N HIS A 264 -12.71 -8.81 2.91
CA HIS A 264 -13.71 -8.74 3.95
C HIS A 264 -14.98 -8.07 3.44
N SER A 265 -16.11 -8.34 4.05
CA SER A 265 -17.40 -7.85 3.57
C SER A 265 -18.22 -7.17 4.67
N LEU A 266 -19.16 -6.34 4.24
CA LEU A 266 -20.03 -5.58 5.16
C LEU A 266 -21.11 -6.43 5.83
N ASP A 267 -21.31 -7.68 5.39
CA ASP A 267 -22.33 -8.61 5.91
C ASP A 267 -21.74 -9.74 6.77
N GLY A 268 -20.59 -9.50 7.41
CA GLY A 268 -19.97 -10.39 8.39
C GLY A 268 -20.95 -10.76 9.51
N ARG A 269 -20.90 -12.03 9.99
CA ARG A 269 -21.80 -12.49 11.07
C ARG A 269 -21.13 -12.61 12.43
N SER A 270 -19.88 -12.22 12.52
CA SER A 270 -19.14 -12.21 13.78
C SER A 270 -19.43 -10.99 14.64
N GLY A 271 -20.13 -10.00 14.09
CA GLY A 271 -20.41 -8.75 14.77
C GLY A 271 -19.29 -7.74 14.61
N ASP A 272 -18.46 -7.94 13.60
CA ASP A 272 -17.39 -7.04 13.18
C ASP A 272 -17.97 -5.67 12.87
N ARG A 273 -17.20 -4.62 13.15
CA ARG A 273 -17.61 -3.25 12.88
C ARG A 273 -16.92 -2.68 11.66
N ASP A 274 -15.96 -3.44 11.09
CA ASP A 274 -15.15 -3.05 9.94
C ASP A 274 -14.53 -1.65 10.11
N THR A 275 -14.03 -1.36 11.33
CA THR A 275 -13.49 -0.04 11.67
C THR A 275 -11.97 0.01 11.63
N VAL A 276 -11.32 -1.14 11.76
CA VAL A 276 -9.87 -1.28 11.63
C VAL A 276 -9.59 -2.56 10.86
N GLY A 277 -8.86 -2.44 9.78
CA GLY A 277 -8.46 -3.56 8.93
C GLY A 277 -7.86 -3.07 7.64
N PHE A 278 -7.33 -4.01 6.86
CA PHE A 278 -6.72 -3.67 5.57
C PHE A 278 -7.77 -3.53 4.47
N ASN A 279 -7.37 -2.93 3.37
CA ASN A 279 -8.11 -2.84 2.12
C ASN A 279 -8.67 -4.19 1.70
N ALA A 280 -9.40 -4.23 0.66
CA ALA A 280 -10.11 -5.37 0.11
C ALA A 280 -11.51 -5.55 0.70
N GLN A 281 -12.14 -4.44 1.11
CA GLN A 281 -13.54 -4.42 1.46
C GLN A 281 -14.43 -4.65 0.23
N VAL A 282 -15.39 -5.55 0.36
CA VAL A 282 -16.36 -5.87 -0.68
C VAL A 282 -17.79 -5.85 -0.10
N PRO A 283 -18.84 -5.74 -0.93
CA PRO A 283 -20.20 -5.54 -0.42
C PRO A 283 -20.74 -6.69 0.44
N ASP A 284 -20.46 -7.92 0.08
CA ASP A 284 -21.08 -9.10 0.66
C ASP A 284 -20.22 -10.37 0.54
N GLN A 285 -20.68 -11.47 1.14
CA GLN A 285 -19.97 -12.75 1.11
C GLN A 285 -19.85 -13.36 -0.29
N GLN A 286 -20.76 -13.04 -1.20
CA GLN A 286 -20.64 -13.49 -2.59
C GLN A 286 -19.49 -12.77 -3.28
N ALA A 287 -19.35 -11.46 -3.09
CA ALA A 287 -18.24 -10.68 -3.62
C ALA A 287 -16.87 -11.13 -3.02
N ARG A 288 -16.84 -11.57 -1.73
CA ARG A 288 -15.65 -12.23 -1.15
C ARG A 288 -15.26 -13.49 -1.91
N ALA A 289 -16.24 -14.34 -2.18
CA ALA A 289 -16.04 -15.57 -2.94
C ALA A 289 -15.55 -15.31 -4.36
N ASP A 290 -16.12 -14.30 -5.02
CA ASP A 290 -15.74 -13.90 -6.38
C ASP A 290 -14.34 -13.27 -6.40
N GLY A 291 -14.01 -12.45 -5.40
CA GLY A 291 -12.66 -11.90 -5.18
C GLY A 291 -11.61 -13.00 -5.01
N TYR A 292 -11.90 -14.02 -4.20
CA TYR A 292 -11.03 -15.20 -4.06
C TYR A 292 -10.78 -15.88 -5.42
N ARG A 293 -11.84 -16.21 -6.17
CA ARG A 293 -11.72 -16.86 -7.48
C ARG A 293 -10.88 -16.04 -8.44
N LEU A 294 -11.17 -14.75 -8.52
CA LEU A 294 -10.50 -13.84 -9.44
C LEU A 294 -9.02 -13.67 -9.10
N MET A 295 -8.71 -13.38 -7.82
CA MET A 295 -7.34 -13.20 -7.34
C MET A 295 -6.49 -14.46 -7.57
N THR A 296 -6.95 -15.61 -7.08
CA THR A 296 -6.17 -16.84 -7.18
C THR A 296 -5.95 -17.31 -8.61
N THR A 297 -6.96 -17.19 -9.48
CA THR A 297 -6.79 -17.57 -10.90
C THR A 297 -5.89 -16.60 -11.65
N ARG A 298 -5.90 -15.31 -11.33
CA ARG A 298 -4.95 -14.33 -11.89
C ARG A 298 -3.52 -14.65 -11.43
N LEU A 299 -3.31 -14.85 -10.12
CA LEU A 299 -2.00 -15.19 -9.57
C LEU A 299 -1.44 -16.47 -10.18
N ALA A 300 -2.25 -17.52 -10.33
CA ALA A 300 -1.83 -18.78 -10.95
C ALA A 300 -1.42 -18.65 -12.43
N ARG A 301 -1.85 -17.62 -13.13
CA ARG A 301 -1.49 -17.35 -14.54
C ARG A 301 -0.20 -16.53 -14.69
N VAL A 302 0.40 -16.09 -13.58
CA VAL A 302 1.70 -15.39 -13.56
C VAL A 302 2.80 -16.42 -13.30
N PRO A 303 3.72 -16.67 -14.24
CA PRO A 303 4.63 -17.84 -14.20
C PRO A 303 5.56 -17.90 -13.00
N TYR A 304 5.88 -16.78 -12.39
CA TYR A 304 6.79 -16.69 -11.26
C TYR A 304 6.07 -16.53 -9.91
N VAL A 305 4.74 -16.54 -9.86
CA VAL A 305 3.97 -16.58 -8.62
C VAL A 305 3.71 -18.05 -8.27
N VAL A 306 4.28 -18.54 -7.18
CA VAL A 306 4.30 -19.98 -6.84
C VAL A 306 3.43 -20.36 -5.64
N GLY A 307 2.83 -19.38 -4.98
CA GLY A 307 1.96 -19.63 -3.82
C GLY A 307 1.17 -18.39 -3.44
N ALA A 308 0.04 -18.62 -2.75
CA ALA A 308 -0.79 -17.58 -2.19
C ALA A 308 -1.49 -18.08 -0.91
N ASP A 309 -1.28 -17.36 0.19
CA ASP A 309 -1.82 -17.70 1.50
C ASP A 309 -2.99 -16.77 1.83
N TRP A 310 -4.17 -17.38 2.06
CA TRP A 310 -5.34 -16.63 2.49
C TRP A 310 -5.19 -16.22 3.96
N PHE A 311 -5.38 -14.97 4.28
CA PHE A 311 -5.46 -14.43 5.62
C PHE A 311 -6.91 -14.12 5.96
N GLN A 312 -7.59 -14.91 6.82
CA GLN A 312 -7.08 -15.98 7.67
C GLN A 312 -8.13 -17.08 7.90
N TRP A 313 -7.95 -17.94 8.92
CA TRP A 313 -8.89 -19.05 9.19
C TRP A 313 -10.19 -18.57 9.82
N SER A 314 -10.14 -17.79 10.90
CA SER A 314 -11.33 -17.28 11.60
C SER A 314 -11.39 -15.76 11.55
N ASP A 315 -12.62 -15.22 11.63
CA ASP A 315 -12.83 -13.78 11.74
C ASP A 315 -12.11 -13.18 12.94
N GLU A 316 -11.85 -11.89 12.84
CA GLU A 316 -11.35 -11.09 13.93
C GLU A 316 -12.42 -10.93 15.02
N PRO A 317 -12.04 -10.67 16.29
CA PRO A 317 -13.03 -10.44 17.32
C PRO A 317 -13.71 -9.07 17.17
N PRO A 318 -15.03 -8.96 17.41
CA PRO A 318 -15.75 -7.69 17.30
C PRO A 318 -15.22 -6.56 18.20
N SER A 319 -14.44 -6.91 19.22
CA SER A 319 -13.75 -5.95 20.10
C SER A 319 -12.41 -5.46 19.55
N GLY A 320 -12.01 -5.96 18.41
CA GLY A 320 -10.69 -5.78 17.82
C GLY A 320 -9.65 -6.76 18.36
N ARG A 321 -8.80 -7.24 17.46
CA ARG A 321 -7.66 -8.12 17.75
C ARG A 321 -6.58 -7.35 18.52
N SER A 322 -5.95 -7.97 19.51
CA SER A 322 -4.73 -7.44 20.12
C SER A 322 -3.50 -7.88 19.29
N PRO A 323 -2.51 -7.00 19.02
CA PRO A 323 -2.34 -5.66 19.59
C PRO A 323 -2.86 -4.52 18.71
N ASP A 324 -3.24 -4.77 17.46
CA ASP A 324 -3.50 -3.76 16.43
C ASP A 324 -4.96 -3.31 16.36
N GLY A 325 -5.86 -4.11 16.93
CA GLY A 325 -7.26 -3.76 17.03
C GLY A 325 -8.09 -4.06 15.78
N GLU A 326 -7.57 -4.81 14.85
CA GLU A 326 -8.26 -5.24 13.64
C GLU A 326 -9.57 -5.97 13.97
N ASP A 327 -10.67 -5.64 13.28
CA ASP A 327 -12.02 -6.09 13.61
C ASP A 327 -12.86 -6.38 12.35
N VAL A 328 -12.29 -7.15 11.43
CA VAL A 328 -12.88 -7.49 10.13
C VAL A 328 -13.12 -8.99 9.94
N ASN A 329 -14.01 -9.36 9.03
CA ASN A 329 -14.32 -10.76 8.74
C ASN A 329 -13.38 -11.34 7.65
N PHE A 330 -12.11 -11.50 7.96
CA PHE A 330 -11.16 -12.17 7.07
C PHE A 330 -11.30 -13.70 7.07
N GLY A 331 -12.04 -14.27 8.02
CA GLY A 331 -12.14 -15.69 8.25
C GLY A 331 -12.78 -16.50 7.12
N ILE A 332 -12.31 -17.72 6.96
CA ILE A 332 -13.08 -18.77 6.28
C ILE A 332 -14.26 -19.20 7.16
N VAL A 333 -14.08 -19.07 8.46
CA VAL A 333 -15.10 -19.31 9.48
C VAL A 333 -15.33 -18.06 10.33
N ASP A 334 -16.55 -17.92 10.84
CA ASP A 334 -16.87 -16.89 11.82
C ASP A 334 -16.29 -17.20 13.22
N ILE A 335 -16.45 -16.27 14.17
CA ILE A 335 -15.99 -16.46 15.57
C ILE A 335 -16.66 -17.62 16.31
N HIS A 336 -17.71 -18.20 15.74
CA HIS A 336 -18.39 -19.40 16.27
C HIS A 336 -18.00 -20.68 15.51
N ASP A 337 -16.92 -20.61 14.72
CA ASP A 337 -16.37 -21.71 13.93
C ASP A 337 -17.33 -22.25 12.84
N ARG A 338 -18.22 -21.39 12.30
CA ARG A 338 -19.15 -21.71 11.21
C ARG A 338 -18.61 -21.18 9.89
N GLU A 339 -18.56 -22.02 8.88
CA GLU A 339 -18.04 -21.67 7.56
C GLU A 339 -18.88 -20.59 6.85
N TYR A 340 -18.22 -19.69 6.16
CA TYR A 340 -18.84 -18.86 5.13
C TYR A 340 -18.93 -19.68 3.85
N GLN A 341 -20.10 -20.25 3.61
CA GLN A 341 -20.30 -21.28 2.58
C GLN A 341 -19.90 -20.81 1.18
N GLN A 342 -20.25 -19.57 0.80
CA GLN A 342 -19.91 -19.01 -0.52
C GLN A 342 -18.38 -18.99 -0.73
N LEU A 343 -17.63 -18.60 0.30
CA LEU A 343 -16.17 -18.58 0.26
C LEU A 343 -15.57 -19.98 0.28
N ALA A 344 -16.08 -20.87 1.13
CA ALA A 344 -15.64 -22.26 1.18
C ALA A 344 -15.86 -22.98 -0.17
N ASP A 345 -17.03 -22.79 -0.79
CA ASP A 345 -17.34 -23.32 -2.11
C ASP A 345 -16.41 -22.73 -3.18
N ALA A 346 -16.09 -21.43 -3.09
CA ALA A 346 -15.15 -20.79 -4.02
C ALA A 346 -13.75 -21.41 -3.94
N VAL A 347 -13.26 -21.67 -2.73
CA VAL A 347 -11.97 -22.35 -2.52
C VAL A 347 -12.01 -23.75 -3.09
N HIS A 348 -13.05 -24.53 -2.73
CA HIS A 348 -13.23 -25.91 -3.17
C HIS A 348 -13.24 -26.04 -4.70
N ASP A 349 -13.95 -25.14 -5.39
CA ASP A 349 -14.10 -25.18 -6.85
C ASP A 349 -12.87 -24.66 -7.59
N THR A 350 -12.15 -23.70 -7.01
CA THR A 350 -11.04 -23.01 -7.68
C THR A 350 -9.71 -23.74 -7.48
N THR A 351 -9.44 -24.23 -6.28
CA THR A 351 -8.13 -24.83 -5.96
C THR A 351 -7.71 -25.98 -6.89
N PRO A 352 -8.60 -26.89 -7.32
CA PRO A 352 -8.23 -27.96 -8.28
C PRO A 352 -7.76 -27.44 -9.64
N LEU A 353 -8.10 -26.19 -10.00
CA LEU A 353 -7.73 -25.61 -11.29
C LEU A 353 -6.34 -24.95 -11.24
N LEU A 354 -5.86 -24.55 -10.06
CA LEU A 354 -4.68 -23.69 -9.93
C LEU A 354 -3.40 -24.34 -10.47
N ASP A 355 -3.19 -25.64 -10.19
CA ASP A 355 -2.00 -26.34 -10.70
C ASP A 355 -1.97 -26.41 -12.22
N SER A 356 -3.13 -26.60 -12.87
CA SER A 356 -3.22 -26.63 -14.32
C SER A 356 -3.05 -25.25 -14.94
N LEU A 357 -3.62 -24.21 -14.33
CA LEU A 357 -3.45 -22.82 -14.74
C LEU A 357 -1.98 -22.40 -14.62
N HIS A 358 -1.34 -22.72 -13.50
CA HIS A 358 0.07 -22.38 -13.28
C HIS A 358 0.98 -23.16 -14.24
N SER A 359 0.75 -24.44 -14.45
CA SER A 359 1.54 -25.24 -15.39
C SER A 359 1.40 -24.79 -16.85
N ALA A 360 0.27 -24.17 -17.20
CA ALA A 360 0.03 -23.59 -18.51
C ALA A 360 0.45 -22.09 -18.58
N SER A 361 0.93 -21.52 -17.48
CA SER A 361 1.27 -20.11 -17.44
C SER A 361 2.47 -19.78 -18.35
N SER A 362 2.45 -18.58 -18.91
CA SER A 362 3.42 -18.09 -19.86
C SER A 362 3.48 -16.56 -19.83
N VAL A 363 4.38 -15.96 -20.59
CA VAL A 363 4.42 -14.51 -20.79
C VAL A 363 3.11 -14.00 -21.38
N ASP A 364 2.47 -14.77 -22.28
CA ASP A 364 1.19 -14.39 -22.87
C ASP A 364 0.06 -14.39 -21.82
N SER A 365 -0.05 -15.44 -21.01
CA SER A 365 -1.06 -15.50 -19.95
C SER A 365 -0.87 -14.42 -18.89
N GLN A 366 0.36 -14.09 -18.56
CA GLN A 366 0.71 -12.97 -17.71
C GLN A 366 0.27 -11.64 -18.32
N THR A 367 0.53 -11.43 -19.61
CA THR A 367 0.11 -10.22 -20.33
C THR A 367 -1.41 -10.07 -20.33
N ASP A 368 -2.14 -11.18 -20.49
CA ASP A 368 -3.60 -11.16 -20.38
C ASP A 368 -4.08 -10.79 -18.98
N VAL A 369 -3.42 -11.29 -17.93
CA VAL A 369 -3.71 -10.89 -16.53
C VAL A 369 -3.49 -9.40 -16.33
N TRP A 370 -2.40 -8.85 -16.88
CA TRP A 370 -2.15 -7.39 -16.80
C TRP A 370 -3.25 -6.60 -17.51
N ARG A 371 -3.66 -7.00 -18.70
CA ARG A 371 -4.77 -6.35 -19.44
C ARG A 371 -6.09 -6.44 -18.68
N GLU A 372 -6.42 -7.60 -18.12
CA GLU A 372 -7.63 -7.80 -17.32
C GLU A 372 -7.64 -6.94 -16.06
N SER A 373 -6.51 -6.87 -15.35
CA SER A 373 -6.35 -6.02 -14.17
C SER A 373 -6.54 -4.54 -14.52
N TYR A 374 -6.00 -4.14 -15.66
CA TYR A 374 -6.09 -2.78 -16.14
C TYR A 374 -7.50 -2.38 -16.59
N ALA A 375 -8.21 -3.29 -17.25
CA ALA A 375 -9.59 -3.04 -17.69
C ALA A 375 -10.59 -2.89 -16.55
N ALA A 376 -10.22 -3.29 -15.33
CA ALA A 376 -11.05 -3.17 -14.14
C ALA A 376 -10.87 -1.83 -13.40
N MET A 377 -10.08 -0.89 -13.94
CA MET A 377 -9.91 0.43 -13.32
C MET A 377 -11.22 1.21 -13.26
N PRO A 378 -11.43 2.02 -12.19
CA PRO A 378 -12.65 2.80 -12.09
C PRO A 378 -12.80 3.78 -13.26
N LEU A 379 -14.02 3.87 -13.77
CA LEU A 379 -14.42 4.76 -14.86
C LEU A 379 -15.51 5.69 -14.38
N MET A 380 -15.39 6.97 -14.70
CA MET A 380 -16.46 7.96 -14.52
C MET A 380 -16.71 8.72 -15.82
N HIS A 381 -17.98 8.87 -16.18
CA HIS A 381 -18.44 9.83 -17.18
C HIS A 381 -18.59 11.20 -16.53
N VAL A 382 -17.77 12.16 -16.96
CA VAL A 382 -17.79 13.53 -16.45
C VAL A 382 -18.67 14.40 -17.34
N PRO A 383 -19.80 14.92 -16.84
CA PRO A 383 -20.75 15.66 -17.65
C PRO A 383 -20.15 16.99 -18.15
N TYR A 384 -20.50 17.33 -19.38
CA TYR A 384 -20.28 18.70 -19.88
C TYR A 384 -21.26 19.66 -19.19
N LEU A 385 -20.73 20.75 -18.66
CA LEU A 385 -21.52 21.75 -17.95
C LEU A 385 -21.93 22.87 -18.93
N ASP A 386 -23.19 22.90 -19.32
CA ASP A 386 -23.72 24.01 -20.15
C ASP A 386 -23.57 25.37 -19.45
N LYS A 387 -23.63 25.35 -18.13
CA LYS A 387 -23.39 26.48 -17.26
C LYS A 387 -22.39 26.10 -16.19
N ALA A 388 -21.31 26.87 -16.12
CA ALA A 388 -20.31 26.69 -15.06
C ALA A 388 -20.96 26.89 -13.67
N PRO A 389 -20.66 26.00 -12.69
CA PRO A 389 -21.10 26.19 -11.31
C PRO A 389 -20.46 27.44 -10.72
N LYS A 390 -21.12 28.04 -9.76
CA LYS A 390 -20.50 29.10 -8.97
C LYS A 390 -19.59 28.45 -7.94
N LEU A 391 -18.45 29.03 -7.73
CA LEU A 391 -17.58 28.65 -6.62
C LEU A 391 -17.96 29.49 -5.41
N ASP A 392 -18.92 29.04 -4.60
CA ASP A 392 -19.45 29.77 -3.43
C ASP A 392 -19.65 28.90 -2.18
N GLY A 393 -19.25 27.63 -2.26
CA GLY A 393 -19.39 26.66 -1.18
C GLY A 393 -20.83 26.17 -1.01
N ASP A 394 -21.68 26.30 -2.04
CA ASP A 394 -23.03 25.75 -2.11
C ASP A 394 -23.10 24.71 -3.22
N LEU A 395 -23.28 23.45 -2.83
CA LEU A 395 -23.30 22.32 -3.77
C LEU A 395 -24.61 22.19 -4.57
N SER A 396 -25.55 23.13 -4.46
CA SER A 396 -26.83 23.10 -5.18
C SER A 396 -26.70 23.21 -6.71
N ASP A 397 -25.56 23.70 -7.19
CA ASP A 397 -25.23 23.77 -8.63
C ASP A 397 -24.77 22.39 -9.18
N TRP A 398 -24.51 21.40 -8.30
CA TRP A 398 -24.03 20.08 -8.67
C TRP A 398 -25.14 19.04 -8.70
N THR A 399 -25.04 18.07 -9.58
CA THR A 399 -26.04 17.02 -9.75
C THR A 399 -25.45 15.64 -9.46
N SER A 400 -26.30 14.64 -9.27
CA SER A 400 -25.84 13.26 -9.10
C SER A 400 -25.06 12.71 -10.31
N GLN A 401 -25.23 13.28 -11.50
CA GLN A 401 -24.43 12.91 -12.68
C GLN A 401 -22.97 13.38 -12.57
N SER A 402 -22.69 14.36 -11.74
CA SER A 402 -21.35 14.88 -11.45
C SER A 402 -20.66 14.12 -10.31
N GLU A 403 -21.35 13.24 -9.59
CA GLU A 403 -20.82 12.56 -8.41
C GLU A 403 -19.82 11.47 -8.80
N LEU A 404 -18.62 11.53 -8.23
CA LEU A 404 -17.60 10.50 -8.35
C LEU A 404 -17.91 9.34 -7.40
N VAL A 405 -18.51 8.29 -7.96
CA VAL A 405 -18.89 7.10 -7.21
C VAL A 405 -17.69 6.17 -7.02
N GLY A 406 -17.62 5.50 -5.87
CA GLY A 406 -16.59 4.50 -5.61
C GLY A 406 -15.39 5.01 -4.83
N ILE A 407 -15.48 6.21 -4.23
CA ILE A 407 -14.46 6.64 -3.25
C ILE A 407 -14.53 5.70 -2.05
N HIS A 408 -13.40 5.17 -1.65
CA HIS A 408 -13.28 4.23 -0.55
C HIS A 408 -12.21 4.67 0.45
N ARG A 409 -12.42 4.33 1.71
CA ARG A 409 -11.43 4.54 2.75
C ARG A 409 -10.28 3.56 2.58
N ASP A 410 -9.07 4.09 2.60
CA ASP A 410 -7.89 3.26 2.73
C ASP A 410 -7.75 2.76 4.17
N GLN A 411 -7.85 1.48 4.35
CA GLN A 411 -7.84 0.83 5.66
C GLN A 411 -6.44 0.46 6.17
N THR A 412 -5.41 0.77 5.41
CA THR A 412 -4.03 0.47 5.81
C THR A 412 -3.39 1.61 6.61
N VAL A 413 -4.05 2.77 6.74
CA VAL A 413 -3.57 3.93 7.50
C VAL A 413 -4.51 4.23 8.66
N GLY A 414 -3.90 4.34 9.82
CA GLY A 414 -4.53 4.85 11.02
C GLY A 414 -5.23 3.80 11.88
N LEU A 415 -4.86 3.77 13.14
CA LEU A 415 -5.47 2.93 14.18
C LEU A 415 -6.71 3.58 14.82
N ASP A 416 -7.14 4.75 14.32
CA ASP A 416 -8.29 5.44 14.87
C ASP A 416 -9.59 4.83 14.32
N ARG A 417 -10.37 4.27 15.24
CA ARG A 417 -11.58 3.47 14.98
C ARG A 417 -12.85 4.29 14.86
N ARG A 418 -12.74 5.63 14.84
CA ARG A 418 -13.93 6.46 14.73
C ARG A 418 -14.60 6.24 13.38
N PRO A 419 -15.92 6.06 13.36
CA PRO A 419 -16.66 6.08 12.11
C PRO A 419 -16.42 7.40 11.39
N VAL A 420 -16.00 7.34 10.15
CA VAL A 420 -15.84 8.52 9.28
C VAL A 420 -16.73 8.37 8.07
N ASN A 421 -17.36 9.45 7.68
CA ASN A 421 -18.19 9.47 6.49
C ASN A 421 -17.31 9.59 5.25
N THR A 422 -17.58 8.79 4.23
CA THR A 422 -16.94 8.93 2.93
C THR A 422 -17.19 10.32 2.36
N PRO A 423 -16.14 11.02 1.88
CA PRO A 423 -16.30 12.30 1.21
C PRO A 423 -17.16 12.20 -0.06
N ASN A 424 -17.94 13.24 -0.35
CA ASN A 424 -18.61 13.38 -1.64
C ASN A 424 -17.75 14.23 -2.57
N VAL A 425 -17.47 13.74 -3.76
CA VAL A 425 -16.68 14.43 -4.78
C VAL A 425 -17.53 14.56 -6.04
N TYR A 426 -17.49 15.73 -6.64
CA TYR A 426 -18.23 16.06 -7.86
C TYR A 426 -17.26 16.57 -8.91
N LEU A 427 -17.47 16.15 -10.16
CA LEU A 427 -16.68 16.54 -11.33
C LEU A 427 -17.60 17.03 -12.45
N GLY A 428 -17.12 18.02 -13.18
CA GLY A 428 -17.76 18.52 -14.39
C GLY A 428 -16.73 19.24 -15.24
N TRP A 429 -17.01 19.43 -16.52
CA TRP A 429 -16.06 20.09 -17.40
C TRP A 429 -16.72 21.05 -18.39
N THR A 430 -15.94 21.98 -18.88
CA THR A 430 -16.28 22.89 -19.97
C THR A 430 -15.07 23.01 -20.90
N ALA A 431 -15.22 23.61 -22.04
CA ALA A 431 -14.07 23.93 -22.90
C ALA A 431 -12.98 24.81 -22.22
N LYS A 432 -13.27 25.38 -21.05
CA LYS A 432 -12.32 26.21 -20.29
C LYS A 432 -11.48 25.42 -19.29
N GLY A 433 -11.92 24.20 -18.90
CA GLY A 433 -11.25 23.35 -17.93
C GLY A 433 -12.18 22.50 -17.10
N LEU A 434 -11.66 21.95 -16.01
CA LEU A 434 -12.35 21.07 -15.08
C LEU A 434 -12.90 21.85 -13.88
N TYR A 435 -14.09 21.50 -13.45
CA TYR A 435 -14.72 21.94 -12.22
C TYR A 435 -14.81 20.76 -11.26
N MET A 436 -14.52 21.01 -10.01
CA MET A 436 -14.56 20.00 -8.96
C MET A 436 -15.19 20.59 -7.71
N ALA A 437 -15.93 19.75 -6.99
CA ALA A 437 -16.39 20.07 -5.64
C ALA A 437 -16.18 18.87 -4.73
N MET A 438 -15.71 19.11 -3.52
CA MET A 438 -15.47 18.10 -2.50
C MET A 438 -16.14 18.51 -1.20
N GLN A 439 -16.97 17.63 -0.64
CA GLN A 439 -17.53 17.75 0.69
C GLN A 439 -16.87 16.72 1.59
N VAL A 440 -16.03 17.16 2.50
CA VAL A 440 -15.29 16.32 3.42
C VAL A 440 -15.90 16.45 4.81
N PHE A 441 -16.30 15.32 5.39
CA PHE A 441 -16.90 15.27 6.72
C PHE A 441 -15.80 15.23 7.77
N ASP A 442 -15.54 16.39 8.36
CA ASP A 442 -14.54 16.61 9.38
C ASP A 442 -15.01 17.66 10.37
N ASN A 443 -14.99 17.35 11.65
CA ASN A 443 -15.40 18.25 12.72
C ASN A 443 -14.22 18.92 13.45
N GLN A 444 -13.00 18.65 13.00
CA GLN A 444 -11.78 19.15 13.65
C GLN A 444 -10.67 19.39 12.61
N LEU A 445 -10.95 20.26 11.65
CA LEU A 445 -10.01 20.60 10.60
C LEU A 445 -8.63 21.00 11.14
N THR A 446 -7.61 20.23 10.81
CA THR A 446 -6.23 20.44 11.26
C THR A 446 -5.46 21.28 10.26
N THR A 447 -5.30 22.56 10.59
CA THR A 447 -4.73 23.56 9.67
C THR A 447 -3.37 24.12 10.11
N ALA A 448 -2.83 23.70 11.25
CA ALA A 448 -1.63 24.30 11.83
C ALA A 448 -0.69 23.31 12.47
N PRO A 449 0.58 23.70 12.66
CA PRO A 449 1.25 24.93 12.26
C PRO A 449 1.95 24.84 10.90
N ALA A 450 2.27 25.96 10.32
CA ALA A 450 2.94 26.12 9.02
C ALA A 450 4.38 25.55 8.94
N THR A 451 4.82 24.79 9.93
CA THR A 451 6.12 24.13 9.98
C THR A 451 5.94 22.64 9.79
N GLY A 452 5.84 22.19 8.59
CA GLY A 452 5.67 20.78 8.22
C GLY A 452 5.11 20.68 6.81
N TRP A 453 5.30 19.54 6.22
CA TRP A 453 4.80 19.25 4.90
C TRP A 453 3.27 19.26 4.92
N TRP A 454 2.62 19.82 3.89
CA TRP A 454 1.16 19.93 3.78
C TRP A 454 0.47 18.55 3.84
N TRP A 455 1.10 17.47 3.41
CA TRP A 455 0.57 16.10 3.49
C TRP A 455 0.56 15.50 4.90
N THR A 456 1.07 16.19 5.91
CA THR A 456 1.03 15.78 7.33
C THR A 456 -0.18 16.31 8.10
N ARG A 457 -1.18 16.85 7.39
CA ARG A 457 -2.41 17.42 7.94
C ARG A 457 -3.59 17.15 7.01
N ASP A 458 -4.77 17.68 7.29
CA ASP A 458 -5.89 17.59 6.37
C ASP A 458 -5.52 18.16 5.02
N ASN A 459 -5.74 17.38 3.98
CA ASN A 459 -5.41 17.79 2.63
C ASN A 459 -6.21 17.01 1.59
N ILE A 460 -6.20 17.52 0.37
CA ILE A 460 -6.75 16.83 -0.80
C ILE A 460 -5.68 16.86 -1.88
N GLU A 461 -5.35 15.69 -2.41
CA GLU A 461 -4.46 15.54 -3.57
C GLU A 461 -5.23 15.02 -4.76
N MET A 462 -4.92 15.55 -5.94
CA MET A 462 -5.55 15.15 -7.20
C MET A 462 -4.46 14.94 -8.23
N TRP A 463 -4.47 13.78 -8.85
CA TRP A 463 -3.57 13.44 -9.95
C TRP A 463 -4.37 13.38 -11.24
N ILE A 464 -3.91 14.09 -12.25
CA ILE A 464 -4.56 14.21 -13.56
C ILE A 464 -3.52 13.93 -14.64
N SER A 465 -3.76 12.92 -15.46
CA SER A 465 -3.03 12.75 -16.71
C SER A 465 -3.89 13.25 -17.86
N THR A 466 -3.32 14.08 -18.72
CA THR A 466 -4.01 14.58 -19.90
C THR A 466 -4.08 13.57 -21.04
N ARG A 467 -3.62 12.37 -20.81
CA ARG A 467 -3.91 11.19 -21.64
C ARG A 467 -4.57 10.10 -20.80
N PRO A 468 -5.36 9.19 -21.43
CA PRO A 468 -5.95 8.08 -20.69
C PRO A 468 -4.84 7.21 -20.10
N PRO A 469 -5.09 6.57 -18.94
CA PRO A 469 -4.15 5.62 -18.36
C PRO A 469 -3.77 4.56 -19.38
N SER A 470 -2.51 4.16 -19.37
CA SER A 470 -1.97 3.18 -20.33
C SER A 470 -0.85 2.38 -19.65
N PRO A 471 -0.73 1.06 -19.89
CA PRO A 471 0.34 0.24 -19.32
C PRO A 471 1.76 0.74 -19.61
N ASP A 472 1.93 1.55 -20.64
CA ASP A 472 3.22 2.18 -20.99
C ASP A 472 3.48 3.50 -20.25
N GLN A 473 2.50 4.02 -19.49
CA GLN A 473 2.65 5.22 -18.66
C GLN A 473 3.12 4.85 -17.25
N GLU A 474 4.23 4.16 -17.17
CA GLU A 474 4.76 3.63 -15.92
C GLU A 474 5.35 4.68 -14.98
N THR A 475 5.60 5.88 -15.48
CA THR A 475 6.20 6.97 -14.70
C THR A 475 5.47 8.28 -14.96
N TYR A 476 5.62 9.18 -14.00
CA TYR A 476 5.13 10.55 -14.10
C TYR A 476 5.82 11.26 -15.27
N ASP A 477 5.06 11.63 -16.29
CA ASP A 477 5.54 12.29 -17.50
C ASP A 477 5.02 13.72 -17.62
N THR A 478 5.27 14.38 -18.76
CA THR A 478 4.86 15.78 -19.00
C THR A 478 3.35 15.97 -19.06
N ASP A 479 2.58 14.90 -19.26
CA ASP A 479 1.12 14.93 -19.30
C ASP A 479 0.50 14.74 -17.91
N CYS A 480 1.31 14.45 -16.89
CA CYS A 480 0.90 14.24 -15.52
C CYS A 480 0.97 15.51 -14.69
N HIS A 481 -0.08 15.75 -13.92
CA HIS A 481 -0.23 16.88 -13.02
C HIS A 481 -0.67 16.41 -11.66
N GLN A 482 -0.04 16.91 -10.61
CA GLN A 482 -0.49 16.75 -9.24
C GLN A 482 -0.93 18.09 -8.69
N PHE A 483 -2.18 18.20 -8.30
CA PHE A 483 -2.69 19.33 -7.53
C PHE A 483 -2.87 18.90 -6.09
N PHE A 484 -2.58 19.79 -5.16
CA PHE A 484 -2.91 19.58 -3.76
C PHE A 484 -3.62 20.80 -3.21
N PHE A 485 -4.60 20.54 -2.37
CA PHE A 485 -5.34 21.57 -1.63
C PHE A 485 -5.01 21.45 -0.15
N ASP A 486 -4.58 22.57 0.44
CA ASP A 486 -4.33 22.72 1.86
C ASP A 486 -5.37 23.69 2.46
N PRO A 487 -6.23 23.24 3.35
CA PRO A 487 -7.29 24.05 3.95
C PRO A 487 -6.77 25.03 5.00
N VAL A 488 -5.73 25.80 4.72
CA VAL A 488 -5.17 26.78 5.67
C VAL A 488 -6.21 27.80 6.10
N LEU A 489 -6.58 27.79 7.37
CA LEU A 489 -7.50 28.78 7.95
C LEU A 489 -6.73 30.04 8.37
N SER A 490 -6.58 30.97 7.46
CA SER A 490 -5.97 32.29 7.73
C SER A 490 -6.85 33.40 7.14
N PRO A 491 -7.07 34.51 7.87
CA PRO A 491 -7.77 35.66 7.28
C PRO A 491 -7.10 36.21 6.03
N ALA A 492 -5.80 35.97 5.84
CA ALA A 492 -5.05 36.36 4.65
C ALA A 492 -5.24 35.37 3.49
N ILE A 493 -5.68 34.15 3.75
CA ILE A 493 -5.88 33.07 2.76
C ILE A 493 -7.21 32.34 3.08
N PRO A 494 -8.35 33.03 2.96
CA PRO A 494 -9.63 32.49 3.46
C PRO A 494 -10.13 31.26 2.70
N ASN A 495 -9.61 31.02 1.51
CA ASN A 495 -10.01 29.92 0.63
C ASN A 495 -9.01 28.76 0.60
N GLY A 496 -8.08 28.69 1.57
CA GLY A 496 -7.01 27.71 1.52
C GLY A 496 -6.01 27.99 0.37
N VAL A 497 -5.15 27.02 0.12
CA VAL A 497 -4.09 27.12 -0.91
C VAL A 497 -4.19 25.91 -1.84
N VAL A 498 -4.09 26.16 -3.14
CA VAL A 498 -3.86 25.10 -4.13
C VAL A 498 -2.45 25.25 -4.68
N GLY A 499 -1.70 24.18 -4.62
CA GLY A 499 -0.41 24.07 -5.29
C GLY A 499 -0.46 23.06 -6.44
N GLN A 500 0.55 23.12 -7.31
CA GLN A 500 0.68 22.23 -8.45
C GLN A 500 2.11 21.76 -8.62
N TRP A 501 2.28 20.48 -8.92
CA TRP A 501 3.47 19.91 -9.53
C TRP A 501 3.15 19.37 -10.92
N HIS A 502 4.06 19.52 -11.84
CA HIS A 502 4.03 18.85 -13.13
C HIS A 502 5.47 18.68 -13.66
N ARG A 503 5.63 17.85 -14.67
CA ARG A 503 6.95 17.61 -15.27
C ARG A 503 7.13 18.48 -16.50
N GLU A 504 8.26 19.20 -16.56
CA GLU A 504 8.71 19.91 -17.76
C GLU A 504 9.98 19.25 -18.28
N GLY A 505 9.89 18.53 -19.39
CA GLY A 505 11.00 17.71 -19.89
C GLY A 505 11.38 16.63 -18.87
N ASP A 506 12.65 16.61 -18.46
CA ASP A 506 13.15 15.63 -17.48
C ASP A 506 13.10 16.12 -16.03
N ALA A 507 12.67 17.35 -15.80
CA ALA A 507 12.59 17.94 -14.46
C ALA A 507 11.15 18.03 -13.95
N LEU A 508 10.94 17.72 -12.68
CA LEU A 508 9.73 18.12 -11.96
C LEU A 508 9.82 19.63 -11.69
N THR A 509 8.74 20.34 -11.95
CA THR A 509 8.65 21.74 -11.55
C THR A 509 8.57 21.83 -10.03
N ASP A 510 9.17 22.89 -9.50
CA ASP A 510 8.98 23.24 -8.10
C ASP A 510 7.50 23.42 -7.78
N ASN A 511 7.17 23.24 -6.52
CA ASN A 511 5.83 23.40 -6.00
C ASN A 511 5.30 24.82 -6.27
N LEU A 512 4.39 24.94 -7.25
CA LEU A 512 3.80 26.22 -7.65
C LEU A 512 2.63 26.57 -6.74
N ILE A 513 2.86 27.43 -5.77
CA ILE A 513 1.84 27.93 -4.83
C ILE A 513 1.73 29.46 -4.98
N PRO A 514 0.52 29.97 -5.28
CA PRO A 514 -0.67 29.26 -5.74
C PRO A 514 -0.52 28.68 -7.14
N ALA A 515 -1.24 27.60 -7.41
CA ALA A 515 -1.26 26.97 -8.73
C ALA A 515 -1.77 27.97 -9.79
N PRO A 516 -1.07 28.13 -10.93
CA PRO A 516 -1.36 29.19 -11.90
C PRO A 516 -2.77 29.10 -12.50
N GLY A 517 -3.61 30.09 -12.20
CA GLY A 517 -4.95 30.26 -12.75
C GLY A 517 -6.01 29.31 -12.19
N VAL A 518 -5.67 28.49 -11.21
CA VAL A 518 -6.65 27.73 -10.42
C VAL A 518 -7.40 28.69 -9.50
N ASN A 519 -8.72 28.54 -9.43
CA ASN A 519 -9.59 29.27 -8.52
C ASN A 519 -10.26 28.28 -7.57
N GLN A 520 -10.29 28.60 -6.29
CA GLN A 520 -10.95 27.78 -5.29
C GLN A 520 -11.71 28.61 -4.27
N VAL A 521 -12.69 27.97 -3.65
CA VAL A 521 -13.44 28.48 -2.49
C VAL A 521 -13.48 27.39 -1.43
N LEU A 522 -13.20 27.77 -0.18
CA LEU A 522 -13.32 26.94 1.00
C LEU A 522 -14.45 27.47 1.89
N LYS A 523 -15.38 26.59 2.26
CA LYS A 523 -16.42 26.87 3.24
C LYS A 523 -16.34 25.86 4.36
N VAL A 524 -16.06 26.32 5.56
CA VAL A 524 -15.98 25.48 6.75
C VAL A 524 -17.30 25.53 7.50
N LEU A 525 -17.82 24.36 7.85
CA LEU A 525 -19.04 24.14 8.62
C LEU A 525 -18.67 23.36 9.91
N PRO A 526 -19.57 23.25 10.89
CA PRO A 526 -19.23 22.62 12.17
C PRO A 526 -18.84 21.14 12.10
N ASP A 527 -19.28 20.43 11.05
CA ASP A 527 -19.12 18.97 10.89
C ASP A 527 -18.45 18.59 9.56
N ARG A 528 -18.07 19.57 8.74
CA ARG A 528 -17.50 19.34 7.42
C ARG A 528 -16.87 20.59 6.85
N TYR A 529 -16.11 20.41 5.79
CA TYR A 529 -15.75 21.52 4.90
C TYR A 529 -16.12 21.21 3.45
N ILE A 530 -16.33 22.25 2.67
CA ILE A 530 -16.62 22.17 1.23
C ILE A 530 -15.53 22.94 0.50
N VAL A 531 -14.95 22.30 -0.50
CA VAL A 531 -14.03 22.93 -1.45
C VAL A 531 -14.64 22.89 -2.83
N GLU A 532 -14.74 24.03 -3.48
CA GLU A 532 -15.04 24.09 -4.90
C GLU A 532 -13.85 24.66 -5.65
N MET A 533 -13.53 24.08 -6.79
CA MET A 533 -12.31 24.38 -7.53
C MET A 533 -12.58 24.42 -9.04
N PHE A 534 -11.89 25.34 -9.71
CA PHE A 534 -11.78 25.37 -11.16
C PHE A 534 -10.32 25.26 -11.57
N ILE A 535 -9.98 24.22 -12.33
CA ILE A 535 -8.68 23.98 -12.92
C ILE A 535 -8.78 24.35 -14.40
N PRO A 536 -8.16 25.47 -14.84
CA PRO A 536 -8.26 25.90 -16.24
C PRO A 536 -7.49 24.97 -17.17
N ALA A 537 -8.00 24.76 -18.38
CA ALA A 537 -7.37 23.91 -19.41
C ALA A 537 -5.87 24.25 -19.62
N LYS A 538 -5.50 25.53 -19.53
CA LYS A 538 -4.10 25.97 -19.65
C LYS A 538 -3.17 25.53 -18.52
N ALA A 539 -3.72 25.11 -17.39
CA ALA A 539 -2.94 24.55 -16.28
C ALA A 539 -2.67 23.05 -16.44
N LEU A 540 -3.26 22.43 -17.45
CA LEU A 540 -3.12 21.01 -17.80
C LEU A 540 -2.36 20.92 -19.13
N HIS A 541 -1.04 20.75 -19.05
CA HIS A 541 -0.24 20.52 -20.25
C HIS A 541 -0.78 19.35 -21.07
N GLY A 542 -0.84 19.49 -22.37
CA GLY A 542 -1.37 18.47 -23.26
C GLY A 542 -2.89 18.36 -23.34
N PHE A 543 -3.64 19.09 -22.51
CA PHE A 543 -5.10 19.06 -22.56
C PHE A 543 -5.69 19.84 -23.74
N ASP A 544 -6.34 19.11 -24.63
CA ASP A 544 -7.11 19.69 -25.75
C ASP A 544 -8.62 19.42 -25.57
N ALA A 545 -9.32 20.41 -25.06
CA ALA A 545 -10.76 20.34 -24.81
C ALA A 545 -11.61 20.08 -26.06
N ALA A 546 -11.06 20.35 -27.27
CA ALA A 546 -11.79 20.11 -28.52
C ALA A 546 -11.78 18.62 -28.93
N HIS A 547 -10.68 17.93 -28.67
CA HIS A 547 -10.46 16.58 -29.19
C HIS A 547 -10.32 15.52 -28.09
N GLN A 548 -9.88 15.93 -26.89
CA GLN A 548 -9.65 14.97 -25.81
C GLN A 548 -10.94 14.59 -25.11
N ARG A 549 -11.13 13.31 -24.89
CA ARG A 549 -12.31 12.77 -24.21
C ARG A 549 -11.99 11.88 -23.04
N ALA A 550 -10.72 11.57 -22.79
CA ALA A 550 -10.32 10.68 -21.73
C ALA A 550 -9.11 11.23 -20.98
N LEU A 551 -9.16 11.20 -19.66
CA LEU A 551 -8.10 11.62 -18.74
C LEU A 551 -7.81 10.51 -17.74
N GLY A 552 -6.55 10.36 -17.36
CA GLY A 552 -6.21 9.62 -16.15
C GLY A 552 -6.52 10.47 -14.92
N PHE A 553 -7.07 9.86 -13.87
CA PHE A 553 -7.43 10.58 -12.65
C PHE A 553 -7.35 9.72 -11.40
N ASN A 554 -6.84 10.29 -10.34
CA ASN A 554 -7.05 9.80 -8.99
C ASN A 554 -7.19 10.96 -8.02
N ILE A 555 -7.82 10.71 -6.88
CA ILE A 555 -7.95 11.66 -5.78
C ILE A 555 -7.63 10.96 -4.47
N HIS A 556 -6.94 11.67 -3.60
CA HIS A 556 -6.68 11.31 -2.21
C HIS A 556 -7.23 12.41 -1.31
N ILE A 557 -7.98 12.03 -0.29
CA ILE A 557 -8.51 12.95 0.72
C ILE A 557 -8.08 12.42 2.07
N ARG A 558 -7.34 13.22 2.82
CA ARG A 558 -6.86 12.88 4.15
C ARG A 558 -7.64 13.63 5.21
N ASP A 559 -8.22 12.91 6.14
CA ASP A 559 -8.66 13.39 7.46
C ASP A 559 -7.58 13.01 8.48
N PHE A 560 -6.78 13.96 8.88
CA PHE A 560 -5.64 13.75 9.76
C PHE A 560 -6.06 13.33 11.17
N GLN A 561 -7.14 13.88 11.71
CA GLN A 561 -7.62 13.62 13.07
C GLN A 561 -8.19 12.20 13.22
N SER A 562 -8.86 11.71 12.19
CA SER A 562 -9.38 10.35 12.16
C SER A 562 -8.35 9.35 11.63
N ALA A 563 -7.17 9.85 11.22
CA ALA A 563 -6.18 9.09 10.48
C ALA A 563 -6.82 8.29 9.32
N ALA A 564 -7.75 8.93 8.62
CA ALA A 564 -8.46 8.33 7.50
C ALA A 564 -7.98 8.91 6.18
N ASP A 565 -7.68 8.02 5.25
CA ASP A 565 -7.33 8.35 3.88
C ASP A 565 -8.38 7.75 2.95
N PHE A 566 -8.87 8.53 1.99
CA PHE A 566 -9.85 8.12 1.01
C PHE A 566 -9.30 8.25 -0.40
N PHE A 567 -9.57 7.27 -1.24
CA PHE A 567 -9.11 7.22 -2.62
C PHE A 567 -10.23 6.82 -3.58
N TRP A 568 -10.04 7.10 -4.86
CA TRP A 568 -10.95 6.64 -5.91
C TRP A 568 -10.39 5.45 -6.68
N SER A 569 -9.16 5.47 -7.12
CA SER A 569 -8.50 4.30 -7.73
C SER A 569 -7.52 3.66 -6.74
N SER A 570 -7.02 2.48 -7.06
CA SER A 570 -6.19 1.67 -6.16
C SER A 570 -4.99 2.47 -5.61
N PRO A 571 -4.89 2.66 -4.29
CA PRO A 571 -4.06 3.74 -3.78
C PRO A 571 -2.68 3.32 -3.34
N LYS A 572 -2.52 2.12 -2.81
CA LYS A 572 -1.42 1.93 -1.89
C LYS A 572 -0.36 0.96 -2.27
N ALA A 573 -0.75 -0.12 -2.88
CA ALA A 573 0.21 -1.09 -3.33
C ALA A 573 1.25 -0.48 -4.30
N THR A 574 1.02 0.76 -4.73
CA THR A 574 1.61 1.24 -5.97
C THR A 574 2.29 2.59 -5.91
N GLN A 575 2.32 3.27 -4.76
CA GLN A 575 2.73 4.68 -4.75
C GLN A 575 2.01 5.47 -5.86
N THR A 576 0.71 5.53 -5.78
CA THR A 576 -0.21 6.08 -6.81
C THR A 576 0.24 7.42 -7.40
N GLN A 577 0.84 8.29 -6.59
CA GLN A 577 1.36 9.59 -7.03
C GLN A 577 2.44 9.48 -8.12
N LEU A 578 3.10 8.34 -8.26
CA LEU A 578 4.16 8.13 -9.25
C LEU A 578 3.76 7.18 -10.38
N ARG A 579 2.50 6.66 -10.35
CA ARG A 579 2.04 5.57 -11.18
C ARG A 579 0.76 5.92 -11.95
N PRO A 580 0.84 6.74 -13.00
CA PRO A 580 -0.31 7.13 -13.81
C PRO A 580 -1.06 5.96 -14.44
N ASP A 581 -0.38 4.85 -14.69
CA ASP A 581 -0.96 3.61 -15.19
C ASP A 581 -1.97 2.96 -14.22
N THR A 582 -1.96 3.35 -12.95
CA THR A 582 -2.89 2.86 -11.92
C THR A 582 -4.07 3.79 -11.65
N TRP A 583 -4.12 4.95 -12.28
CA TRP A 583 -5.21 5.90 -12.09
C TRP A 583 -6.48 5.45 -12.81
N GLY A 584 -7.64 5.87 -12.30
CA GLY A 584 -8.92 5.62 -12.97
C GLY A 584 -9.07 6.47 -14.23
N LEU A 585 -10.10 6.17 -15.01
CA LEU A 585 -10.42 6.84 -16.26
C LEU A 585 -11.59 7.81 -16.09
N LEU A 586 -11.36 9.10 -16.37
CA LEU A 586 -12.44 10.06 -16.59
C LEU A 586 -12.73 10.15 -18.08
N TYR A 587 -13.97 9.88 -18.45
CA TYR A 587 -14.46 10.09 -19.81
C TYR A 587 -15.28 11.40 -19.84
N LEU A 588 -14.80 12.39 -20.60
CA LEU A 588 -15.43 13.70 -20.74
C LEU A 588 -16.59 13.64 -21.72
N ASP A 589 -17.82 13.65 -21.24
CA ASP A 589 -19.01 13.61 -22.07
C ASP A 589 -19.07 14.84 -23.02
N PRO A 590 -19.46 14.67 -24.27
CA PRO A 590 -19.59 15.78 -25.19
C PRO A 590 -20.76 16.70 -24.77
N PRO A 591 -20.73 17.99 -25.16
CA PRO A 591 -21.88 18.87 -24.97
C PRO A 591 -23.12 18.31 -25.68
N LEU A 592 -24.27 18.39 -25.02
CA LEU A 592 -25.55 17.81 -25.49
C LEU A 592 -25.99 18.28 -26.89
N ASN A 593 -25.44 19.39 -27.39
CA ASN A 593 -25.75 19.96 -28.71
C ASN A 593 -24.69 19.71 -29.78
N ALA A 594 -23.63 18.95 -29.49
CA ALA A 594 -22.68 18.52 -30.51
C ALA A 594 -23.34 17.43 -31.37
N GLY A 595 -23.81 17.82 -32.54
CA GLY A 595 -24.52 16.94 -33.44
C GLY A 595 -23.78 15.64 -33.72
N THR A 596 -24.55 14.55 -33.57
CA THR A 596 -24.30 13.15 -33.95
C THR A 596 -23.07 12.43 -33.36
N VAL A 597 -23.39 11.38 -32.63
CA VAL A 597 -22.56 10.26 -32.13
C VAL A 597 -21.78 9.52 -33.27
N ALA A 598 -21.41 10.17 -34.36
CA ALA A 598 -20.87 9.50 -35.54
C ALA A 598 -19.34 9.28 -35.53
N ASP A 599 -18.59 9.81 -34.55
CA ASP A 599 -17.13 9.73 -34.53
C ASP A 599 -16.52 8.93 -33.35
N LEU A 600 -17.32 8.13 -32.68
CA LEU A 600 -16.80 7.20 -31.66
C LEU A 600 -16.38 5.87 -32.31
N ASN A 601 -15.33 5.88 -33.11
CA ASN A 601 -14.56 4.68 -33.43
C ASN A 601 -13.58 4.40 -32.28
N LEU A 602 -14.06 3.71 -31.27
CA LEU A 602 -13.22 2.98 -30.34
C LEU A 602 -12.74 1.70 -31.05
N LYS A 603 -11.52 1.73 -31.58
CA LYS A 603 -10.74 0.53 -31.91
C LYS A 603 -9.63 0.39 -30.90
#